data_982d92342b37917892399b5f1ed21e51
#
_entry.id   982d92342b37917892399b5f1ed21e51
#
_cell.length_a   1.000
_cell.length_b   1.000
_cell.length_c   1.000
_cell.angle_alpha   90.00
_cell.angle_beta   90.00
_cell.angle_gamma   90.00
#
_symmetry.space_group_name_H-M   'P 1'
#
loop_
_entity.id
_entity.type
_entity.pdbx_description
1 polymer ?
#
loop_
_entity_poly.entity_id
_entity_poly.type
_entity_poly.pdbx_seq_one_letter_code
_entity_poly.pdbx_strand_id
1 'polypeptide(L)'
;RFCADGLQEGDSLQGQFLIISDYGEYTLPWKVTVRREAAAGIAGKVSTLAGFTELARTDWKTAVQFFYSKPFAEICKKEGEKTWLLYRGLSAGYYNSSNVETFLEENGCKQALTFTAAKPEIQVKDVQETVREELQILKNGWGPVSLKVQTEDDFLFLEKNRIGEDDFLGNLCRLPVYISEENLHDGKNFGTVTVSWSRGSFLVGVTAARRK
;
A
#
# COMPACT_ATOMS: atom_id res chain seq x y z
N ARG A 1 -20.47 3.50 12.56
CA ARG A 1 -19.62 3.24 13.75
C ARG A 1 -20.41 2.41 14.72
N PHE A 2 -19.87 1.26 15.14
CA PHE A 2 -20.47 0.45 16.20
C PHE A 2 -20.01 1.00 17.56
N CYS A 3 -20.96 1.16 18.49
CA CYS A 3 -20.65 1.52 19.87
C CYS A 3 -20.54 0.22 20.68
N ALA A 4 -19.44 0.05 21.38
CA ALA A 4 -19.18 -1.12 22.21
C ALA A 4 -19.43 -0.87 23.70
N ASP A 5 -20.08 0.25 24.04
CA ASP A 5 -20.35 0.60 25.43
C ASP A 5 -21.27 -0.46 26.07
N GLY A 6 -20.83 -1.03 27.18
CA GLY A 6 -21.55 -2.08 27.91
C GLY A 6 -21.32 -3.52 27.40
N LEU A 7 -20.51 -3.72 26.38
CA LEU A 7 -20.13 -5.02 25.87
C LEU A 7 -18.84 -5.54 26.52
N GLN A 8 -18.76 -6.86 26.72
CA GLN A 8 -17.58 -7.54 27.24
C GLN A 8 -16.76 -8.19 26.12
N GLU A 9 -15.52 -8.52 26.43
CA GLU A 9 -14.66 -9.26 25.49
C GLU A 9 -15.29 -10.63 25.18
N GLY A 10 -15.40 -10.96 23.90
CA GLY A 10 -16.05 -12.18 23.42
C GLY A 10 -17.49 -11.99 22.99
N ASP A 11 -18.17 -10.92 23.42
CA ASP A 11 -19.51 -10.63 22.96
C ASP A 11 -19.53 -10.43 21.44
N SER A 12 -20.59 -10.89 20.80
CA SER A 12 -20.80 -10.67 19.39
C SER A 12 -22.18 -10.09 19.11
N LEU A 13 -22.17 -9.04 18.29
CA LEU A 13 -23.37 -8.45 17.71
C LEU A 13 -23.48 -8.92 16.26
N GLN A 14 -24.69 -9.19 15.83
CA GLN A 14 -24.97 -9.52 14.43
C GLN A 14 -26.25 -8.82 14.00
N GLY A 15 -26.35 -8.58 12.72
CA GLY A 15 -27.52 -7.95 12.12
C GLY A 15 -27.41 -7.97 10.60
N GLN A 16 -28.28 -7.21 9.97
CA GLN A 16 -28.27 -7.07 8.51
C GLN A 16 -28.61 -5.65 8.13
N PHE A 17 -28.01 -5.17 7.06
CA PHE A 17 -28.43 -3.96 6.37
C PHE A 17 -29.39 -4.36 5.24
N LEU A 18 -30.54 -3.72 5.19
CA LEU A 18 -31.43 -3.80 4.03
C LEU A 18 -31.08 -2.66 3.08
N ILE A 19 -30.67 -3.00 1.89
CA ILE A 19 -30.36 -2.05 0.81
C ILE A 19 -31.51 -2.11 -0.17
N ILE A 20 -32.25 -1.02 -0.30
CA ILE A 20 -33.35 -0.88 -1.25
C ILE A 20 -32.84 -0.04 -2.41
N SER A 21 -32.97 -0.54 -3.63
CA SER A 21 -32.61 0.16 -4.86
C SER A 21 -33.70 -0.05 -5.91
N ASP A 22 -33.63 0.68 -7.00
CA ASP A 22 -34.56 0.52 -8.15
C ASP A 22 -34.48 -0.87 -8.80
N TYR A 23 -33.42 -1.63 -8.50
CA TYR A 23 -33.18 -2.99 -9.02
C TYR A 23 -33.56 -4.11 -8.04
N GLY A 24 -34.07 -3.76 -6.84
CA GLY A 24 -34.51 -4.72 -5.85
C GLY A 24 -34.01 -4.45 -4.44
N GLU A 25 -34.34 -5.40 -3.57
CA GLU A 25 -33.94 -5.39 -2.16
C GLU A 25 -32.81 -6.39 -1.94
N TYR A 26 -31.76 -5.94 -1.27
CA TYR A 26 -30.56 -6.73 -0.96
C TYR A 26 -30.32 -6.71 0.53
N THR A 27 -30.04 -7.87 1.10
CA THR A 27 -29.68 -7.99 2.51
C THR A 27 -28.19 -8.25 2.66
N LEU A 28 -27.49 -7.40 3.40
CA LEU A 28 -26.08 -7.53 3.72
C LEU A 28 -25.95 -7.91 5.21
N PRO A 29 -25.68 -9.18 5.54
CA PRO A 29 -25.46 -9.58 6.93
C PRO A 29 -24.12 -9.06 7.44
N TRP A 30 -24.07 -8.70 8.72
CA TRP A 30 -22.84 -8.32 9.40
C TRP A 30 -22.74 -8.99 10.76
N LYS A 31 -21.51 -9.24 11.20
CA LYS A 31 -21.18 -9.72 12.53
C LYS A 31 -19.98 -8.96 13.07
N VAL A 32 -20.10 -8.42 14.27
CA VAL A 32 -19.04 -7.76 15.02
C VAL A 32 -18.79 -8.54 16.29
N THR A 33 -17.52 -8.88 16.55
CA THR A 33 -17.11 -9.53 17.81
C THR A 33 -16.25 -8.55 18.59
N VAL A 34 -16.59 -8.35 19.86
CA VAL A 34 -15.82 -7.53 20.78
C VAL A 34 -14.54 -8.28 21.16
N ARG A 35 -13.41 -7.71 20.84
CA ARG A 35 -12.10 -8.22 21.26
C ARG A 35 -11.43 -7.21 22.18
N ARG A 36 -10.68 -7.71 23.14
CA ARG A 36 -9.86 -6.87 24.00
C ARG A 36 -8.89 -6.09 23.11
N GLU A 37 -8.80 -4.80 23.35
CA GLU A 37 -7.90 -3.94 22.58
C GLU A 37 -6.46 -4.42 22.82
N ALA A 38 -5.81 -4.94 21.77
CA ALA A 38 -4.39 -5.35 21.81
C ALA A 38 -3.48 -4.17 22.24
N ALA A 39 -3.99 -2.96 22.11
CA ALA A 39 -3.36 -1.72 22.55
C ALA A 39 -2.94 -1.69 24.03
N ALA A 40 -3.60 -2.42 24.93
CA ALA A 40 -3.22 -2.43 26.34
C ALA A 40 -1.85 -3.08 26.60
N GLY A 41 -1.48 -4.10 25.82
CA GLY A 41 -0.15 -4.73 25.86
C GLY A 41 0.94 -3.90 25.17
N ILE A 42 0.54 -3.06 24.22
CA ILE A 42 1.42 -2.17 23.46
C ILE A 42 1.65 -0.86 24.22
N ALA A 43 0.63 -0.34 24.90
CA ALA A 43 0.69 0.90 25.69
C ALA A 43 1.77 0.88 26.78
N GLY A 44 2.15 -0.30 27.29
CA GLY A 44 3.28 -0.47 28.21
C GLY A 44 4.66 -0.35 27.56
N LYS A 45 4.74 -0.49 26.21
CA LYS A 45 5.98 -0.48 25.42
C LYS A 45 6.16 0.80 24.60
N VAL A 46 5.05 1.44 24.21
CA VAL A 46 5.01 2.63 23.37
C VAL A 46 4.41 3.77 24.16
N SER A 47 5.23 4.72 24.60
CA SER A 47 4.83 5.87 25.43
C SER A 47 5.14 7.23 24.79
N THR A 48 5.79 7.24 23.63
CA THR A 48 6.23 8.45 22.91
C THR A 48 5.95 8.31 21.40
N LEU A 49 5.98 9.44 20.69
CA LEU A 49 5.87 9.46 19.23
C LEU A 49 7.03 8.72 18.56
N ALA A 50 8.24 8.82 19.13
CA ALA A 50 9.39 8.06 18.62
C ALA A 50 9.19 6.55 18.76
N GLY A 51 8.66 6.08 19.90
CA GLY A 51 8.30 4.67 20.09
C GLY A 51 7.20 4.19 19.15
N PHE A 52 6.23 5.05 18.85
CA PHE A 52 5.21 4.78 17.86
C PHE A 52 5.80 4.67 16.44
N THR A 53 6.73 5.55 16.10
CA THR A 53 7.42 5.51 14.80
C THR A 53 8.17 4.21 14.60
N GLU A 54 8.87 3.71 15.64
CA GLU A 54 9.57 2.45 15.59
C GLU A 54 8.61 1.26 15.51
N LEU A 55 7.48 1.29 16.22
CA LEU A 55 6.42 0.30 16.06
C LEU A 55 5.90 0.28 14.61
N ALA A 56 5.65 1.45 14.02
CA ALA A 56 5.15 1.56 12.65
C ALA A 56 6.17 1.02 11.62
N ARG A 57 7.46 1.14 11.91
CA ARG A 57 8.52 0.62 11.06
C ARG A 57 8.62 -0.90 11.12
N THR A 58 8.41 -1.50 12.29
CA THR A 58 8.61 -2.92 12.54
C THR A 58 7.33 -3.75 12.38
N ASP A 59 6.19 -3.18 12.75
CA ASP A 59 4.88 -3.83 12.67
C ASP A 59 3.79 -2.79 12.31
N TRP A 60 3.67 -2.52 11.03
CA TRP A 60 2.71 -1.56 10.51
C TRP A 60 1.26 -1.86 10.90
N LYS A 61 0.87 -3.13 10.84
CA LYS A 61 -0.50 -3.55 11.16
C LYS A 61 -0.86 -3.24 12.61
N THR A 62 0.05 -3.56 13.53
CA THR A 62 -0.11 -3.24 14.95
C THR A 62 -0.08 -1.74 15.21
N ALA A 63 0.78 -0.99 14.52
CA ALA A 63 0.82 0.47 14.62
C ALA A 63 -0.49 1.12 14.16
N VAL A 64 -1.09 0.64 13.06
CA VAL A 64 -2.40 1.13 12.59
C VAL A 64 -3.49 0.88 13.63
N GLN A 65 -3.51 -0.28 14.27
CA GLN A 65 -4.46 -0.58 15.35
C GLN A 65 -4.23 0.33 16.56
N PHE A 66 -2.97 0.52 16.94
CA PHE A 66 -2.60 1.36 18.10
C PHE A 66 -2.92 2.84 17.84
N PHE A 67 -2.77 3.34 16.62
CA PHE A 67 -3.10 4.71 16.23
C PHE A 67 -4.53 5.09 16.61
N TYR A 68 -5.50 4.20 16.45
CA TYR A 68 -6.91 4.46 16.77
C TYR A 68 -7.28 4.16 18.23
N SER A 69 -6.30 3.96 19.10
CA SER A 69 -6.51 3.63 20.51
C SER A 69 -6.51 4.85 21.43
N LYS A 70 -7.17 4.73 22.59
CA LYS A 70 -7.13 5.76 23.63
C LYS A 70 -5.70 6.05 24.14
N PRO A 71 -4.84 5.03 24.41
CA PRO A 71 -3.46 5.26 24.81
C PRO A 71 -2.67 6.12 23.82
N PHE A 72 -2.84 5.93 22.51
CA PHE A 72 -2.16 6.76 21.52
C PHE A 72 -2.67 8.21 21.52
N ALA A 73 -3.97 8.42 21.72
CA ALA A 73 -4.53 9.76 21.89
C ALA A 73 -3.86 10.53 23.05
N GLU A 74 -3.57 9.85 24.16
CA GLU A 74 -2.89 10.47 25.32
C GLU A 74 -1.41 10.78 25.00
N ILE A 75 -0.74 9.97 24.18
CA ILE A 75 0.59 10.29 23.68
C ILE A 75 0.54 11.58 22.85
N CYS A 76 -0.38 11.68 21.88
CA CYS A 76 -0.51 12.86 21.04
C CYS A 76 -0.79 14.15 21.80
N LYS A 77 -1.58 14.08 22.88
CA LYS A 77 -1.82 15.23 23.76
C LYS A 77 -0.55 15.70 24.47
N LYS A 78 0.32 14.77 24.89
CA LYS A 78 1.58 15.09 25.57
C LYS A 78 2.63 15.67 24.63
N GLU A 79 2.62 15.26 23.36
CA GLU A 79 3.56 15.75 22.34
C GLU A 79 3.30 17.21 21.92
N GLY A 80 2.11 17.74 22.20
CA GLY A 80 1.77 19.13 21.97
C GLY A 80 0.53 19.35 21.10
N GLU A 81 0.09 20.61 21.08
CA GLU A 81 -1.17 20.99 20.44
C GLU A 81 -1.23 20.67 18.94
N LYS A 82 -0.14 20.93 18.20
CA LYS A 82 -0.07 20.64 16.75
C LYS A 82 -0.31 19.16 16.47
N THR A 83 0.43 18.29 17.16
CA THR A 83 0.31 16.83 17.01
C THR A 83 -1.08 16.34 17.42
N TRP A 84 -1.63 16.89 18.48
CA TRP A 84 -2.98 16.56 18.93
C TRP A 84 -4.07 16.95 17.93
N LEU A 85 -4.02 18.15 17.38
CA LEU A 85 -5.00 18.62 16.39
C LEU A 85 -4.93 17.79 15.10
N LEU A 86 -3.72 17.47 14.63
CA LEU A 86 -3.50 16.61 13.48
C LEU A 86 -4.09 15.21 13.72
N TYR A 87 -3.76 14.59 14.85
CA TYR A 87 -4.30 13.30 15.25
C TYR A 87 -5.82 13.29 15.29
N ARG A 88 -6.44 14.29 15.91
CA ARG A 88 -7.90 14.43 15.98
C ARG A 88 -8.54 14.48 14.59
N GLY A 89 -7.96 15.26 13.68
CA GLY A 89 -8.45 15.36 12.32
C GLY A 89 -8.39 14.02 11.57
N LEU A 90 -7.27 13.33 11.66
CA LEU A 90 -7.06 12.06 10.97
C LEU A 90 -7.82 10.87 11.60
N SER A 91 -7.95 10.85 12.93
CA SER A 91 -8.61 9.75 13.65
C SER A 91 -10.13 9.87 13.70
N ALA A 92 -10.70 11.04 13.41
CA ALA A 92 -12.14 11.27 13.45
C ALA A 92 -12.92 10.56 12.31
N GLY A 93 -12.25 10.22 11.22
CA GLY A 93 -12.83 9.57 10.05
C GLY A 93 -12.87 8.04 10.14
N TYR A 94 -12.96 7.40 8.99
CA TYR A 94 -12.91 5.95 8.87
C TYR A 94 -11.52 5.41 9.22
N TYR A 95 -11.48 4.20 9.78
CA TYR A 95 -10.27 3.43 9.96
C TYR A 95 -9.54 3.28 8.62
N ASN A 96 -8.37 3.91 8.50
CA ASN A 96 -7.58 3.91 7.29
C ASN A 96 -6.08 3.95 7.61
N SER A 97 -5.31 3.04 7.05
CA SER A 97 -3.87 2.98 7.25
C SER A 97 -3.13 4.19 6.66
N SER A 98 -3.69 4.84 5.63
CA SER A 98 -3.10 6.06 5.06
C SER A 98 -3.10 7.25 6.03
N ASN A 99 -4.02 7.27 7.00
CA ASN A 99 -4.04 8.29 8.05
C ASN A 99 -2.80 8.21 8.95
N VAL A 100 -2.33 6.99 9.23
CA VAL A 100 -1.09 6.76 10.00
C VAL A 100 0.11 7.26 9.21
N GLU A 101 0.15 7.00 7.92
CA GLU A 101 1.22 7.48 7.04
C GLU A 101 1.27 9.01 7.01
N THR A 102 0.13 9.65 6.75
CA THR A 102 0.01 11.11 6.78
C THR A 102 0.42 11.69 8.14
N PHE A 103 -0.02 11.06 9.23
CA PHE A 103 0.33 11.50 10.58
C PHE A 103 1.84 11.48 10.84
N LEU A 104 2.51 10.40 10.45
CA LEU A 104 3.96 10.26 10.61
C LEU A 104 4.74 11.24 9.74
N GLU A 105 4.28 11.49 8.53
CA GLU A 105 4.92 12.42 7.60
C GLU A 105 4.77 13.87 8.07
N GLU A 106 3.58 14.29 8.45
CA GLU A 106 3.30 15.66 8.92
C GLU A 106 3.97 15.98 10.25
N ASN A 107 4.24 14.97 11.09
CA ASN A 107 5.06 15.13 12.30
C ASN A 107 6.57 15.02 12.03
N GLY A 108 7.00 14.81 10.78
CA GLY A 108 8.41 14.67 10.42
C GLY A 108 9.05 13.36 10.87
N CYS A 109 8.24 12.36 11.22
CA CYS A 109 8.70 11.04 11.69
C CYS A 109 9.12 10.12 10.55
N LYS A 110 8.64 10.37 9.32
CA LYS A 110 9.04 9.66 8.12
C LYS A 110 8.97 10.58 6.88
N GLN A 111 9.66 10.19 5.84
CA GLN A 111 9.49 10.79 4.51
C GLN A 111 8.45 10.02 3.70
N ALA A 112 7.80 10.70 2.76
CA ALA A 112 6.88 10.07 1.84
C ALA A 112 7.60 8.97 1.04
N LEU A 113 6.95 7.81 0.95
CA LEU A 113 7.48 6.69 0.19
C LEU A 113 7.38 6.98 -1.31
N THR A 114 8.51 6.90 -2.00
CA THR A 114 8.61 7.12 -3.44
C THR A 114 9.27 5.94 -4.13
N PHE A 115 8.98 5.80 -5.42
CA PHE A 115 9.48 4.70 -6.25
C PHE A 115 10.08 5.22 -7.54
N THR A 116 11.13 4.56 -8.01
CA THR A 116 11.81 4.89 -9.26
C THR A 116 12.25 3.61 -9.98
N ALA A 117 12.44 3.69 -11.28
CA ALA A 117 13.11 2.62 -12.02
C ALA A 117 14.63 2.73 -11.84
N ALA A 118 15.31 1.60 -11.64
CA ALA A 118 16.78 1.57 -11.63
C ALA A 118 17.36 1.92 -13.01
N LYS A 119 16.61 1.57 -14.08
CA LYS A 119 16.90 1.94 -15.46
C LYS A 119 15.64 2.48 -16.11
N PRO A 120 15.71 3.61 -16.83
CA PRO A 120 14.54 4.23 -17.45
C PRO A 120 14.08 3.47 -18.71
N GLU A 121 14.90 2.57 -19.23
CA GLU A 121 14.65 1.85 -20.47
C GLU A 121 15.21 0.43 -20.43
N ILE A 122 14.45 -0.51 -21.03
CA ILE A 122 14.85 -1.88 -21.31
C ILE A 122 15.05 -1.96 -22.83
N GLN A 123 16.22 -2.39 -23.27
CA GLN A 123 16.55 -2.55 -24.69
C GLN A 123 16.94 -3.98 -24.99
N VAL A 124 16.21 -4.61 -25.91
CA VAL A 124 16.49 -5.98 -26.38
C VAL A 124 16.69 -5.96 -27.89
N LYS A 125 17.78 -6.59 -28.34
CA LYS A 125 18.15 -6.70 -29.76
C LYS A 125 18.04 -8.13 -30.22
N ASP A 126 17.78 -8.31 -31.51
CA ASP A 126 17.74 -9.63 -32.16
C ASP A 126 16.80 -10.64 -31.52
N VAL A 127 15.56 -10.20 -31.19
CA VAL A 127 14.54 -11.06 -30.59
C VAL A 127 14.11 -12.12 -31.59
N GLN A 128 14.36 -13.39 -31.25
CA GLN A 128 14.01 -14.58 -32.06
C GLN A 128 13.06 -15.54 -31.33
N GLU A 129 12.89 -15.36 -30.06
CA GLU A 129 12.00 -16.09 -29.16
C GLU A 129 11.53 -15.16 -28.04
N THR A 130 10.55 -15.58 -27.24
CA THR A 130 10.11 -14.81 -26.08
C THR A 130 11.26 -14.58 -25.10
N VAL A 131 11.59 -13.32 -24.87
CA VAL A 131 12.69 -12.90 -23.98
C VAL A 131 12.12 -12.47 -22.63
N ARG A 132 12.78 -12.93 -21.56
CA ARG A 132 12.52 -12.48 -20.19
C ARG A 132 13.53 -11.45 -19.78
N GLU A 133 13.05 -10.26 -19.47
CA GLU A 133 13.81 -9.15 -18.90
C GLU A 133 13.33 -8.81 -17.47
N GLU A 134 14.06 -7.99 -16.77
CA GLU A 134 13.71 -7.56 -15.42
C GLU A 134 13.52 -6.05 -15.35
N LEU A 135 12.33 -5.62 -14.93
CA LEU A 135 12.07 -4.28 -14.46
C LEU A 135 12.50 -4.17 -13.00
N GLN A 136 13.50 -3.36 -12.73
CA GLN A 136 14.00 -3.11 -11.38
C GLN A 136 13.40 -1.83 -10.81
N ILE A 137 12.62 -1.97 -9.75
CA ILE A 137 11.94 -0.88 -9.05
C ILE A 137 12.67 -0.64 -7.72
N LEU A 138 13.08 0.60 -7.50
CA LEU A 138 13.71 1.05 -6.25
C LEU A 138 12.69 1.81 -5.42
N LYS A 139 12.59 1.49 -4.13
CA LYS A 139 11.83 2.29 -3.17
C LYS A 139 12.76 3.15 -2.32
N ASN A 140 12.33 4.37 -2.04
CA ASN A 140 12.98 5.26 -1.10
C ASN A 140 12.15 5.34 0.18
N GLY A 141 12.72 4.86 1.29
CA GLY A 141 12.07 4.90 2.60
C GLY A 141 11.37 3.58 2.99
N TRP A 142 10.47 3.68 3.92
CA TRP A 142 9.73 2.57 4.53
C TRP A 142 8.24 2.89 4.65
N GLY A 143 7.43 1.87 4.78
CA GLY A 143 5.97 1.97 4.90
C GLY A 143 5.26 0.99 3.98
N PRO A 144 3.92 1.00 3.97
CA PRO A 144 3.15 0.07 3.16
C PRO A 144 3.36 0.31 1.67
N VAL A 145 3.65 -0.76 0.94
CA VAL A 145 3.82 -0.74 -0.52
C VAL A 145 2.57 -1.25 -1.21
N SER A 146 2.07 -0.47 -2.16
CA SER A 146 1.00 -0.89 -3.07
C SER A 146 1.23 -0.23 -4.42
N LEU A 147 1.82 -0.96 -5.35
CA LEU A 147 2.04 -0.51 -6.72
C LEU A 147 1.12 -1.26 -7.69
N LYS A 148 0.67 -0.54 -8.69
CA LYS A 148 0.01 -1.11 -9.87
C LYS A 148 0.99 -1.01 -11.04
N VAL A 149 1.20 -2.12 -11.75
CA VAL A 149 2.03 -2.20 -12.95
C VAL A 149 1.17 -2.60 -14.12
N GLN A 150 1.30 -1.90 -15.23
CA GLN A 150 0.50 -2.15 -16.43
C GLN A 150 1.26 -1.78 -17.68
N THR A 151 0.87 -2.41 -18.79
CA THR A 151 1.26 -2.09 -20.15
C THR A 151 0.05 -2.20 -21.06
N GLU A 152 0.02 -1.43 -22.13
CA GLU A 152 -1.00 -1.50 -23.18
C GLU A 152 -0.45 -2.10 -24.47
N ASP A 153 0.84 -2.47 -24.48
CA ASP A 153 1.54 -2.98 -25.65
C ASP A 153 1.42 -4.49 -25.74
N ASP A 154 0.89 -5.00 -26.84
CA ASP A 154 0.55 -6.42 -27.07
C ASP A 154 1.76 -7.37 -27.00
N PHE A 155 2.97 -6.85 -27.23
CA PHE A 155 4.20 -7.64 -27.16
C PHE A 155 4.81 -7.71 -25.78
N LEU A 156 4.25 -6.98 -24.76
CA LEU A 156 4.73 -6.96 -23.39
C LEU A 156 3.78 -7.72 -22.46
N PHE A 157 4.32 -8.64 -21.67
CA PHE A 157 3.58 -9.37 -20.65
C PHE A 157 4.25 -9.22 -19.29
N LEU A 158 3.44 -8.97 -18.28
CA LEU A 158 3.88 -8.81 -16.91
C LEU A 158 3.52 -10.05 -16.09
N GLU A 159 4.45 -10.56 -15.30
CA GLU A 159 4.17 -11.69 -14.41
C GLU A 159 3.14 -11.31 -13.33
N LYS A 160 3.20 -10.06 -12.87
CA LYS A 160 2.27 -9.50 -11.89
C LYS A 160 1.85 -8.09 -12.31
N ASN A 161 0.62 -7.73 -11.99
CA ASN A 161 0.09 -6.37 -12.17
C ASN A 161 -0.02 -5.58 -10.84
N ARG A 162 0.31 -6.22 -9.71
CA ARG A 162 0.35 -5.61 -8.37
C ARG A 162 1.59 -6.05 -7.64
N ILE A 163 2.22 -5.10 -6.96
CA ILE A 163 3.43 -5.30 -6.17
C ILE A 163 3.17 -4.78 -4.76
N GLY A 164 3.51 -5.60 -3.77
CA GLY A 164 3.43 -5.30 -2.35
C GLY A 164 4.81 -5.29 -1.68
N GLU A 165 4.82 -5.16 -0.35
CA GLU A 165 6.06 -5.17 0.44
C GLU A 165 6.85 -6.48 0.27
N ASP A 166 6.15 -7.62 0.20
CA ASP A 166 6.76 -8.96 0.08
C ASP A 166 7.52 -9.17 -1.24
N ASP A 167 7.26 -8.32 -2.25
CA ASP A 167 7.97 -8.38 -3.54
C ASP A 167 9.31 -7.62 -3.50
N PHE A 168 9.59 -6.89 -2.41
CA PHE A 168 10.83 -6.16 -2.23
C PHE A 168 11.84 -6.94 -1.38
N LEU A 169 13.04 -7.08 -1.89
CA LEU A 169 14.20 -7.51 -1.11
C LEU A 169 14.98 -6.25 -0.69
N GLY A 170 14.79 -5.81 0.53
CA GLY A 170 15.27 -4.51 0.97
C GLY A 170 14.54 -3.38 0.21
N ASN A 171 15.28 -2.58 -0.53
CA ASN A 171 14.73 -1.47 -1.32
C ASN A 171 14.55 -1.79 -2.82
N LEU A 172 14.76 -3.02 -3.24
CA LEU A 172 14.73 -3.44 -4.63
C LEU A 172 13.65 -4.49 -4.87
N CYS A 173 12.77 -4.22 -5.83
CA CYS A 173 11.88 -5.22 -6.43
C CYS A 173 12.35 -5.53 -7.85
N ARG A 174 12.35 -6.81 -8.22
CA ARG A 174 12.67 -7.31 -9.57
C ARG A 174 11.42 -7.94 -10.16
N LEU A 175 10.78 -7.24 -11.09
CA LEU A 175 9.59 -7.72 -11.77
C LEU A 175 9.96 -8.29 -13.13
N PRO A 176 9.68 -9.57 -13.42
CA PRO A 176 9.83 -10.12 -14.75
C PRO A 176 8.89 -9.46 -15.76
N VAL A 177 9.46 -9.09 -16.90
CA VAL A 177 8.76 -8.56 -18.06
C VAL A 177 9.11 -9.47 -19.24
N TYR A 178 8.11 -9.99 -19.91
CA TYR A 178 8.28 -10.87 -21.06
C TYR A 178 7.99 -10.10 -22.33
N ILE A 179 8.87 -10.23 -23.30
CA ILE A 179 8.76 -9.66 -24.64
C ILE A 179 8.45 -10.80 -25.60
N SER A 180 7.21 -10.83 -26.10
CA SER A 180 6.75 -11.88 -27.03
C SER A 180 7.21 -11.61 -28.43
N GLU A 181 7.99 -12.52 -28.98
CA GLU A 181 8.46 -12.44 -30.37
C GLU A 181 7.30 -12.46 -31.36
N GLU A 182 6.27 -13.26 -31.11
CA GLU A 182 5.11 -13.43 -31.99
C GLU A 182 4.35 -12.12 -32.24
N ASN A 183 4.36 -11.21 -31.28
CA ASN A 183 3.65 -9.93 -31.34
C ASN A 183 4.55 -8.76 -31.78
N LEU A 184 5.82 -9.02 -32.14
CA LEU A 184 6.72 -7.99 -32.64
C LEU A 184 6.58 -7.85 -34.19
N HIS A 185 6.58 -6.59 -34.62
CA HIS A 185 6.78 -6.26 -36.04
C HIS A 185 8.25 -6.30 -36.39
N ASP A 186 8.54 -6.50 -37.72
CA ASP A 186 9.91 -6.42 -38.21
C ASP A 186 10.55 -5.06 -37.87
N GLY A 187 11.78 -5.10 -37.38
CA GLY A 187 12.52 -3.90 -36.96
C GLY A 187 12.33 -3.55 -35.52
N LYS A 188 12.27 -2.27 -35.22
CA LYS A 188 12.16 -1.76 -33.83
C LYS A 188 10.71 -1.61 -33.40
N ASN A 189 10.40 -2.17 -32.25
CA ASN A 189 9.12 -2.03 -31.55
C ASN A 189 9.36 -1.22 -30.25
N PHE A 190 8.45 -0.31 -29.96
CA PHE A 190 8.51 0.54 -28.78
C PHE A 190 7.29 0.31 -27.93
N GLY A 191 7.51 0.08 -26.66
CA GLY A 191 6.46 -0.11 -25.66
C GLY A 191 6.78 0.56 -24.37
N THR A 192 5.83 0.56 -23.44
CA THR A 192 5.95 1.23 -22.15
C THR A 192 5.33 0.40 -21.03
N VAL A 193 6.05 0.30 -19.92
CA VAL A 193 5.53 -0.22 -18.66
C VAL A 193 5.29 0.94 -17.72
N THR A 194 4.06 1.09 -17.24
CA THR A 194 3.67 2.10 -16.27
C THR A 194 3.63 1.50 -14.87
N VAL A 195 4.33 2.12 -13.93
CA VAL A 195 4.26 1.79 -12.49
C VAL A 195 3.61 2.96 -11.78
N SER A 196 2.53 2.71 -11.04
CA SER A 196 1.77 3.74 -10.35
C SER A 196 1.45 3.37 -8.90
N TRP A 197 1.35 4.39 -8.05
CA TRP A 197 0.91 4.28 -6.65
C TRP A 197 0.03 5.49 -6.30
N SER A 198 -0.48 5.56 -5.10
CA SER A 198 -1.44 6.60 -4.68
C SER A 198 -0.97 8.04 -4.87
N ARG A 199 0.36 8.29 -4.91
CA ARG A 199 0.94 9.64 -4.94
C ARG A 199 1.81 9.91 -6.16
N GLY A 200 1.91 8.97 -7.11
CA GLY A 200 2.73 9.17 -8.30
C GLY A 200 2.76 7.98 -9.24
N SER A 201 3.52 8.17 -10.30
CA SER A 201 3.80 7.14 -11.28
C SER A 201 5.11 7.41 -12.00
N PHE A 202 5.67 6.39 -12.62
CA PHE A 202 6.75 6.51 -13.58
C PHE A 202 6.56 5.54 -14.73
N LEU A 203 7.26 5.80 -15.83
CA LEU A 203 7.25 5.03 -17.05
C LEU A 203 8.62 4.40 -17.27
N VAL A 204 8.63 3.17 -17.79
CA VAL A 204 9.84 2.52 -18.29
C VAL A 204 9.64 2.19 -19.75
N GLY A 205 10.47 2.75 -20.62
CA GLY A 205 10.46 2.45 -22.03
C GLY A 205 10.98 1.03 -22.28
N VAL A 206 10.40 0.34 -23.26
CA VAL A 206 10.89 -0.96 -23.75
C VAL A 206 11.09 -0.85 -25.24
N THR A 207 12.31 -1.08 -25.67
CA THR A 207 12.64 -1.16 -27.11
C THR A 207 13.07 -2.58 -27.44
N ALA A 208 12.31 -3.23 -28.32
CA ALA A 208 12.60 -4.58 -28.80
C ALA A 208 12.82 -4.57 -30.31
N ALA A 209 13.92 -5.12 -30.77
CA ALA A 209 14.23 -5.22 -32.19
C ALA A 209 14.15 -6.68 -32.64
N ARG A 210 13.23 -6.96 -33.60
CA ARG A 210 13.17 -8.23 -34.30
C ARG A 210 14.05 -8.17 -35.53
N ARG A 211 14.84 -9.23 -35.74
CA ARG A 211 15.66 -9.36 -36.93
C ARG A 211 14.77 -9.85 -38.10
N LYS A 212 14.98 -9.27 -39.26
CA LYS A 212 14.39 -9.78 -40.52
C LYS A 212 14.92 -11.15 -40.85
#